data_b1fc5391fc825a39b94dc754842515a9
#
_entry.id   b1fc5391fc825a39b94dc754842515a9
#
_cell.length_a   1.000
_cell.length_b   1.000
_cell.length_c   1.000
_cell.angle_alpha   90.00
_cell.angle_beta   90.00
_cell.angle_gamma   90.00
#
_symmetry.space_group_name_H-M   'P 1'
#
loop_
_entity.id
_entity.type
_entity.pdbx_description
1 polymer ?
#
loop_
_entity_poly.entity_id
_entity_poly.type
_entity_poly.pdbx_seq_one_letter_code
_entity_poly.pdbx_strand_id
1 'polypeptide(L)'
;RRLMKTINQAVASAIAGLLLAGGTAVWAGEGPAGHSHSHDETFSAGEPGDAKKPARIVQVTMGEMDGKMMFMPAKLEIKTGEQVKFMLRNNGELDHEFILATTAENLKHAEAMKKNPDMEHDDPNGKRLAPKKTDEIVWKFSKPGEFEYSCLIPGHREAGMVGTIVVK
;
A
#
# COMPACT_ATOMS: atom_id res chain seq x y z
N ARG A 1 -0.32 63.76 6.49
CA ARG A 1 -0.20 64.58 7.73
C ARG A 1 -0.31 63.72 8.96
N ARG A 2 0.81 63.83 9.74
CA ARG A 2 1.04 63.52 11.17
C ARG A 2 1.14 62.04 11.51
N LEU A 3 2.31 61.53 11.76
CA LEU A 3 3.45 61.85 12.69
C LEU A 3 3.19 61.44 14.14
N MET A 4 4.04 60.49 14.56
CA MET A 4 4.68 60.39 15.87
C MET A 4 3.78 59.94 17.06
N LYS A 5 4.21 59.05 17.94
CA LYS A 5 5.42 59.14 18.77
C LYS A 5 5.73 57.82 19.47
N THR A 6 7.00 57.52 19.53
CA THR A 6 7.74 56.66 20.47
C THR A 6 7.47 56.99 21.93
N ILE A 7 7.51 56.00 22.83
CA ILE A 7 8.13 56.16 24.14
C ILE A 7 8.70 54.79 24.61
N ASN A 8 9.99 54.79 24.79
CA ASN A 8 10.80 53.86 25.63
C ASN A 8 10.38 53.94 27.07
N GLN A 9 10.38 52.81 27.79
CA GLN A 9 10.92 52.83 29.15
C GLN A 9 11.42 51.43 29.55
N ALA A 10 12.72 51.36 29.79
CA ALA A 10 13.41 50.29 30.52
C ALA A 10 13.20 50.46 32.01
N VAL A 11 12.91 49.36 32.68
CA VAL A 11 13.13 49.26 34.12
C VAL A 11 13.85 47.93 34.40
N ALA A 12 15.05 48.03 34.78
CA ALA A 12 15.83 46.96 35.36
C ALA A 12 15.49 46.81 36.86
N SER A 13 15.27 45.60 37.30
CA SER A 13 15.37 45.25 38.73
C SER A 13 15.93 43.83 38.85
N ALA A 14 17.13 43.79 39.37
CA ALA A 14 17.82 42.57 39.81
C ALA A 14 17.27 42.17 41.19
N ILE A 15 16.93 40.91 41.36
CA ILE A 15 16.90 40.24 42.68
C ILE A 15 17.52 38.86 42.56
N ALA A 16 18.43 38.64 43.51
CA ALA A 16 19.28 37.47 43.64
C ALA A 16 18.56 36.23 44.20
N GLY A 17 19.00 35.09 43.78
CA GLY A 17 19.27 33.90 44.60
C GLY A 17 18.12 33.07 45.06
N LEU A 18 18.06 31.84 44.54
CA LEU A 18 18.02 30.63 45.37
C LEU A 18 18.27 29.40 44.50
N LEU A 19 19.40 28.72 44.71
CA LEU A 19 19.70 27.39 44.18
C LEU A 19 18.82 26.36 44.89
N LEU A 20 17.89 25.76 44.18
CA LEU A 20 17.24 24.51 44.56
C LEU A 20 17.55 23.50 43.47
N ALA A 21 18.42 22.55 43.79
CA ALA A 21 18.67 21.35 43.01
C ALA A 21 17.38 20.50 43.00
N GLY A 22 16.59 20.66 41.98
CA GLY A 22 15.45 19.80 41.69
C GLY A 22 15.79 18.91 40.48
N GLY A 23 15.99 17.63 40.72
CA GLY A 23 16.24 16.66 39.68
C GLY A 23 15.07 16.64 38.71
N THR A 24 15.29 17.05 37.48
CA THR A 24 14.33 16.81 36.38
C THR A 24 14.38 15.35 36.02
N ALA A 25 13.37 14.60 36.45
CA ALA A 25 13.08 13.31 35.85
C ALA A 25 12.80 13.56 34.38
N VAL A 26 13.74 13.18 33.50
CA VAL A 26 13.51 13.09 32.07
C VAL A 26 12.55 11.93 31.89
N TRP A 27 11.27 12.24 31.68
CA TRP A 27 10.34 11.28 31.08
C TRP A 27 10.79 11.11 29.64
N ALA A 28 11.52 10.03 29.38
CA ALA A 28 11.65 9.52 28.04
C ALA A 28 10.23 9.11 27.58
N GLY A 29 9.61 9.99 26.82
CA GLY A 29 8.41 9.62 26.08
C GLY A 29 8.81 8.53 25.09
N GLU A 30 8.43 7.29 25.39
CA GLU A 30 8.37 6.25 24.39
C GLU A 30 7.35 6.71 23.36
N GLY A 31 7.85 7.26 22.25
CA GLY A 31 7.05 7.43 21.04
C GLY A 31 6.53 6.04 20.64
N PRO A 32 5.35 5.97 20.01
CA PRO A 32 4.87 4.70 19.54
C PRO A 32 5.94 4.07 18.67
N ALA A 33 6.47 2.94 19.11
CA ALA A 33 7.38 2.12 18.33
C ALA A 33 6.62 1.80 17.02
N GLY A 34 7.06 2.40 15.91
CA GLY A 34 6.62 1.99 14.61
C GLY A 34 6.94 0.51 14.52
N HIS A 35 5.91 -0.32 14.51
CA HIS A 35 6.05 -1.74 14.27
C HIS A 35 6.54 -1.90 12.84
N SER A 36 7.87 -1.83 12.66
CA SER A 36 8.52 -2.35 11.47
C SER A 36 8.35 -3.87 11.56
N HIS A 37 7.24 -4.36 11.04
CA HIS A 37 7.08 -5.76 10.76
C HIS A 37 7.99 -6.09 9.58
N SER A 38 9.25 -6.44 9.87
CA SER A 38 10.04 -7.24 8.95
C SER A 38 9.43 -8.65 8.98
N HIS A 39 8.29 -8.81 8.31
CA HIS A 39 7.77 -10.10 7.99
C HIS A 39 8.69 -10.68 6.94
N ASP A 40 9.33 -11.78 7.29
CA ASP A 40 9.82 -12.77 6.32
C ASP A 40 8.57 -13.41 5.70
N GLU A 41 7.75 -12.58 5.02
CA GLU A 41 6.51 -13.03 4.40
C GLU A 41 6.87 -13.86 3.18
N THR A 42 6.75 -15.14 3.32
CA THR A 42 6.85 -16.07 2.19
C THR A 42 5.53 -16.02 1.43
N PHE A 43 5.55 -15.36 0.29
CA PHE A 43 4.40 -15.34 -0.62
C PHE A 43 4.32 -16.65 -1.41
N SER A 44 3.13 -17.24 -1.48
CA SER A 44 2.92 -18.48 -2.25
C SER A 44 3.13 -18.26 -3.75
N ALA A 45 2.77 -17.09 -4.27
CA ALA A 45 2.88 -16.76 -5.69
C ALA A 45 4.30 -16.40 -6.16
N GLY A 46 5.29 -16.40 -5.29
CA GLY A 46 6.66 -16.01 -5.63
C GLY A 46 7.25 -15.02 -4.64
N GLU A 47 7.94 -14.02 -5.14
CA GLU A 47 8.67 -13.03 -4.33
C GLU A 47 8.65 -11.64 -4.96
N PRO A 48 8.82 -10.56 -4.19
CA PRO A 48 9.04 -9.23 -4.75
C PRO A 48 10.22 -9.24 -5.73
N GLY A 49 10.01 -8.63 -6.89
CA GLY A 49 11.04 -8.55 -7.93
C GLY A 49 12.03 -7.41 -7.68
N ASP A 50 13.13 -7.45 -8.41
CA ASP A 50 14.16 -6.41 -8.42
C ASP A 50 13.89 -5.43 -9.57
N ALA A 51 13.48 -4.21 -9.25
CA ALA A 51 13.17 -3.17 -10.25
C ALA A 51 14.38 -2.78 -11.14
N LYS A 52 15.62 -3.15 -10.75
CA LYS A 52 16.84 -2.90 -11.51
C LYS A 52 17.11 -4.00 -12.54
N LYS A 53 16.42 -5.13 -12.46
CA LYS A 53 16.57 -6.25 -13.40
C LYS A 53 15.53 -6.18 -14.51
N PRO A 54 15.84 -6.75 -15.69
CA PRO A 54 14.86 -6.87 -16.77
C PRO A 54 13.60 -7.60 -16.31
N ALA A 55 12.44 -7.10 -16.73
CA ALA A 55 11.15 -7.69 -16.46
C ALA A 55 10.27 -7.64 -17.71
N ARG A 56 9.42 -8.64 -17.90
CA ARG A 56 8.36 -8.57 -18.89
C ARG A 56 7.29 -7.59 -18.40
N ILE A 57 6.95 -6.61 -19.23
CA ILE A 57 5.90 -5.64 -18.91
C ILE A 57 4.54 -6.24 -19.25
N VAL A 58 3.64 -6.24 -18.27
CA VAL A 58 2.25 -6.62 -18.44
C VAL A 58 1.37 -5.46 -17.99
N GLN A 59 0.60 -4.91 -18.91
CA GLN A 59 -0.40 -3.89 -18.56
C GLN A 59 -1.65 -4.57 -18.05
N VAL A 60 -2.12 -4.15 -16.86
CA VAL A 60 -3.38 -4.62 -16.29
C VAL A 60 -4.29 -3.43 -16.06
N THR A 61 -5.43 -3.45 -16.74
CA THR A 61 -6.48 -2.45 -16.57
C THR A 61 -7.56 -3.00 -15.65
N MET A 62 -8.01 -2.17 -14.73
CA MET A 62 -9.11 -2.42 -13.80
C MET A 62 -10.27 -1.50 -14.11
N GLY A 63 -11.49 -1.94 -13.93
CA GLY A 63 -12.66 -1.08 -14.05
C GLY A 63 -13.97 -1.82 -14.22
N GLU A 64 -15.02 -1.03 -14.37
CA GLU A 64 -16.38 -1.46 -14.65
C GLU A 64 -16.65 -1.38 -16.15
N MET A 65 -17.28 -2.43 -16.69
CA MET A 65 -17.74 -2.48 -18.08
C MET A 65 -19.03 -3.31 -18.16
N ASP A 66 -20.08 -2.75 -18.74
CA ASP A 66 -21.37 -3.41 -18.92
C ASP A 66 -21.96 -4.00 -17.62
N GLY A 67 -21.81 -3.28 -16.52
CA GLY A 67 -22.29 -3.71 -15.20
C GLY A 67 -21.47 -4.81 -14.53
N LYS A 68 -20.30 -5.17 -15.09
CA LYS A 68 -19.35 -6.13 -14.54
C LYS A 68 -18.08 -5.41 -14.08
N MET A 69 -17.46 -5.94 -13.05
CA MET A 69 -16.13 -5.51 -12.62
C MET A 69 -15.09 -6.49 -13.16
N MET A 70 -13.99 -5.97 -13.71
CA MET A 70 -13.03 -6.84 -14.40
C MET A 70 -11.61 -6.33 -14.39
N PHE A 71 -10.71 -7.28 -14.59
CA PHE A 71 -9.34 -7.04 -15.02
C PHE A 71 -9.19 -7.35 -16.51
N MET A 72 -8.35 -6.57 -17.17
CA MET A 72 -7.89 -6.87 -18.52
C MET A 72 -6.36 -6.84 -18.57
N PRO A 73 -5.70 -7.95 -18.99
CA PRO A 73 -6.29 -9.25 -19.34
C PRO A 73 -6.87 -9.98 -18.12
N ALA A 74 -7.78 -10.92 -18.33
CA ALA A 74 -8.34 -11.78 -17.29
C ALA A 74 -7.53 -13.08 -17.07
N LYS A 75 -6.59 -13.38 -17.98
CA LYS A 75 -5.73 -14.56 -17.88
C LYS A 75 -4.32 -14.26 -18.40
N LEU A 76 -3.34 -14.75 -17.67
CA LEU A 76 -1.91 -14.64 -18.00
C LEU A 76 -1.24 -16.01 -17.93
N GLU A 77 -0.27 -16.23 -18.82
CA GLU A 77 0.68 -17.33 -18.74
C GLU A 77 2.08 -16.77 -18.54
N ILE A 78 2.78 -17.32 -17.57
CA ILE A 78 4.10 -16.86 -17.11
C ILE A 78 5.01 -18.06 -16.98
N LYS A 79 6.30 -17.90 -17.28
CA LYS A 79 7.30 -18.95 -17.09
C LYS A 79 7.81 -18.96 -15.66
N THR A 80 8.07 -20.14 -15.12
CA THR A 80 8.75 -20.27 -13.82
C THR A 80 10.10 -19.56 -13.85
N GLY A 81 10.37 -18.74 -12.85
CA GLY A 81 11.56 -17.88 -12.75
C GLY A 81 11.45 -16.53 -13.46
N GLU A 82 10.39 -16.31 -14.22
CA GLU A 82 10.16 -15.04 -14.92
C GLU A 82 9.86 -13.90 -13.94
N GLN A 83 10.47 -12.74 -14.19
CA GLN A 83 10.13 -11.49 -13.53
C GLN A 83 9.19 -10.68 -14.40
N VAL A 84 8.09 -10.22 -13.80
CA VAL A 84 7.05 -9.44 -14.46
C VAL A 84 6.91 -8.09 -13.75
N LYS A 85 6.80 -7.03 -14.55
CA LYS A 85 6.39 -5.71 -14.10
C LYS A 85 4.95 -5.48 -14.51
N PHE A 86 4.05 -5.56 -13.55
CA PHE A 86 2.65 -5.20 -13.76
C PHE A 86 2.52 -3.68 -13.74
N MET A 87 2.05 -3.13 -14.85
CA MET A 87 1.65 -1.73 -14.96
C MET A 87 0.15 -1.66 -14.73
N LEU A 88 -0.25 -1.23 -13.55
CA LEU A 88 -1.64 -1.21 -13.12
C LEU A 88 -2.30 0.11 -13.49
N ARG A 89 -3.52 0.05 -13.99
CA ARG A 89 -4.33 1.23 -14.29
C ARG A 89 -5.79 1.00 -13.92
N ASN A 90 -6.31 1.86 -13.05
CA ASN A 90 -7.73 1.91 -12.79
C ASN A 90 -8.42 2.85 -13.79
N ASN A 91 -9.15 2.30 -14.74
CA ASN A 91 -9.97 3.05 -15.71
C ASN A 91 -11.40 3.26 -15.23
N GLY A 92 -11.78 2.63 -14.12
CA GLY A 92 -13.12 2.70 -13.53
C GLY A 92 -13.42 3.99 -12.80
N GLU A 93 -14.60 4.04 -12.20
CA GLU A 93 -15.10 5.14 -11.39
C GLU A 93 -15.06 4.79 -9.88
N LEU A 94 -14.77 3.54 -9.53
CA LEU A 94 -14.62 3.06 -8.17
C LEU A 94 -13.16 2.79 -7.82
N ASP A 95 -12.84 2.71 -6.54
CA ASP A 95 -11.57 2.16 -6.08
C ASP A 95 -11.49 0.68 -6.44
N HIS A 96 -10.31 0.23 -6.86
CA HIS A 96 -10.02 -1.17 -7.12
C HIS A 96 -8.70 -1.60 -6.50
N GLU A 97 -8.62 -2.89 -6.20
CA GLU A 97 -7.39 -3.52 -5.71
C GLU A 97 -6.87 -4.52 -6.73
N PHE A 98 -5.55 -4.69 -6.73
CA PHE A 98 -4.86 -5.80 -7.38
C PHE A 98 -4.09 -6.53 -6.29
N ILE A 99 -4.55 -7.70 -5.87
CA ILE A 99 -3.90 -8.54 -4.85
C ILE A 99 -3.50 -9.86 -5.48
N LEU A 100 -2.19 -10.08 -5.60
CA LEU A 100 -1.61 -11.27 -6.21
C LEU A 100 -1.35 -12.34 -5.15
N ALA A 101 -2.05 -13.47 -5.23
CA ALA A 101 -1.90 -14.58 -4.28
C ALA A 101 -2.47 -15.88 -4.85
N THR A 102 -2.51 -16.95 -4.06
CA THR A 102 -3.36 -18.11 -4.35
C THR A 102 -4.83 -17.78 -4.13
N THR A 103 -5.71 -18.52 -4.77
CA THR A 103 -7.17 -18.38 -4.54
C THR A 103 -7.53 -18.53 -3.05
N ALA A 104 -6.91 -19.48 -2.35
CA ALA A 104 -7.19 -19.71 -0.93
C ALA A 104 -6.77 -18.52 -0.05
N GLU A 105 -5.62 -17.91 -0.31
CA GLU A 105 -5.15 -16.73 0.41
C GLU A 105 -6.06 -15.52 0.14
N ASN A 106 -6.42 -15.28 -1.11
CA ASN A 106 -7.32 -14.19 -1.48
C ASN A 106 -8.71 -14.36 -0.87
N LEU A 107 -9.26 -15.57 -0.82
CA LEU A 107 -10.54 -15.82 -0.16
C LEU A 107 -10.46 -15.54 1.35
N LYS A 108 -9.37 -15.98 2.01
CA LYS A 108 -9.14 -15.68 3.43
C LYS A 108 -9.02 -14.18 3.67
N HIS A 109 -8.30 -13.47 2.80
CA HIS A 109 -8.13 -12.03 2.89
C HIS A 109 -9.45 -11.30 2.64
N ALA A 110 -10.26 -11.74 1.67
CA ALA A 110 -11.58 -11.17 1.42
C ALA A 110 -12.49 -11.22 2.67
N GLU A 111 -12.41 -12.29 3.46
CA GLU A 111 -13.15 -12.36 4.73
C GLU A 111 -12.64 -11.35 5.78
N ALA A 112 -11.35 -11.04 5.79
CA ALA A 112 -10.79 -9.97 6.63
C ALA A 112 -11.26 -8.60 6.18
N MET A 113 -11.30 -8.36 4.86
CA MET A 113 -11.78 -7.10 4.25
C MET A 113 -13.26 -6.84 4.53
N LYS A 114 -14.10 -7.86 4.64
CA LYS A 114 -15.51 -7.68 5.05
C LYS A 114 -15.64 -7.07 6.45
N LYS A 115 -14.68 -7.31 7.33
CA LYS A 115 -14.66 -6.77 8.69
C LYS A 115 -14.00 -5.39 8.76
N ASN A 116 -13.06 -5.12 7.87
CA ASN A 116 -12.29 -3.90 7.81
C ASN A 116 -12.15 -3.44 6.34
N PRO A 117 -13.23 -2.89 5.74
CA PRO A 117 -13.25 -2.57 4.30
C PRO A 117 -12.28 -1.44 3.90
N ASP A 118 -11.84 -0.64 4.85
CA ASP A 118 -10.88 0.45 4.65
C ASP A 118 -9.44 0.05 4.99
N MET A 119 -9.17 -1.25 5.10
CA MET A 119 -7.80 -1.74 5.34
C MET A 119 -6.90 -1.28 4.21
N GLU A 120 -5.85 -0.57 4.56
CA GLU A 120 -4.80 -0.18 3.62
C GLU A 120 -3.84 -1.33 3.40
N HIS A 121 -3.43 -1.51 2.15
CA HIS A 121 -2.46 -2.51 1.73
C HIS A 121 -1.21 -1.80 1.22
N ASP A 122 -0.12 -1.97 1.93
CA ASP A 122 1.23 -1.58 1.48
C ASP A 122 2.11 -2.83 1.29
N ASP A 123 1.46 -3.94 0.95
CA ASP A 123 2.12 -5.21 0.71
C ASP A 123 2.73 -5.22 -0.70
N PRO A 124 3.91 -5.85 -0.88
CA PRO A 124 4.58 -5.88 -2.17
C PRO A 124 3.80 -6.62 -3.27
N ASN A 125 2.84 -7.48 -2.90
CA ASN A 125 1.96 -8.23 -3.81
C ASN A 125 0.59 -7.58 -4.02
N GLY A 126 0.36 -6.39 -3.44
CA GLY A 126 -0.94 -5.72 -3.49
C GLY A 126 -0.87 -4.22 -3.67
N LYS A 127 -1.85 -3.66 -4.38
CA LYS A 127 -2.04 -2.21 -4.55
C LYS A 127 -3.52 -1.87 -4.61
N ARG A 128 -3.90 -0.78 -3.94
CA ARG A 128 -5.21 -0.15 -4.09
C ARG A 128 -5.08 1.11 -4.92
N LEU A 129 -5.90 1.25 -5.94
CA LEU A 129 -5.89 2.38 -6.87
C LEU A 129 -7.24 3.09 -6.86
N ALA A 130 -7.22 4.38 -6.55
CA ALA A 130 -8.37 5.25 -6.77
C ALA A 130 -8.68 5.38 -8.27
N PRO A 131 -9.89 5.86 -8.64
CA PRO A 131 -10.28 6.09 -10.03
C PRO A 131 -9.23 6.87 -10.84
N LYS A 132 -8.94 6.39 -12.04
CA LYS A 132 -8.02 7.01 -13.02
C LYS A 132 -6.54 7.02 -12.57
N LYS A 133 -6.20 6.34 -11.47
CA LYS A 133 -4.81 6.23 -11.00
C LYS A 133 -4.09 5.04 -11.61
N THR A 134 -2.77 5.10 -11.52
CA THR A 134 -1.83 4.06 -11.98
C THR A 134 -0.85 3.74 -10.87
N ASP A 135 -0.36 2.51 -10.85
CA ASP A 135 0.73 2.04 -9.97
C ASP A 135 1.47 0.89 -10.65
N GLU A 136 2.49 0.34 -10.01
CA GLU A 136 3.24 -0.80 -10.53
C GLU A 136 3.61 -1.79 -9.44
N ILE A 137 3.70 -3.07 -9.84
CA ILE A 137 4.24 -4.14 -9.01
C ILE A 137 5.30 -4.87 -9.83
N VAL A 138 6.49 -5.07 -9.27
CA VAL A 138 7.52 -5.93 -9.84
C VAL A 138 7.53 -7.23 -9.06
N TRP A 139 7.28 -8.34 -9.74
CA TRP A 139 7.10 -9.64 -9.13
C TRP A 139 7.87 -10.73 -9.86
N LYS A 140 8.51 -11.63 -9.10
CA LYS A 140 9.21 -12.78 -9.65
C LYS A 140 8.45 -14.07 -9.29
N PHE A 141 8.03 -14.79 -10.32
CA PHE A 141 7.31 -16.06 -10.17
C PHE A 141 8.31 -17.21 -10.04
N SER A 142 8.67 -17.56 -8.80
CA SER A 142 9.69 -18.55 -8.49
C SER A 142 9.18 -20.00 -8.48
N LYS A 143 7.87 -20.20 -8.51
CA LYS A 143 7.23 -21.52 -8.40
C LYS A 143 6.17 -21.71 -9.48
N PRO A 144 6.06 -22.92 -10.08
CA PRO A 144 4.93 -23.23 -10.95
C PRO A 144 3.64 -23.36 -10.14
N GLY A 145 2.51 -23.12 -10.79
CA GLY A 145 1.19 -23.23 -10.17
C GLY A 145 0.16 -22.31 -10.78
N GLU A 146 -1.04 -22.34 -10.19
CA GLU A 146 -2.11 -21.41 -10.52
C GLU A 146 -2.23 -20.38 -9.39
N PHE A 147 -2.25 -19.12 -9.81
CA PHE A 147 -2.39 -17.96 -8.93
C PHE A 147 -3.48 -17.06 -9.49
N GLU A 148 -3.89 -16.08 -8.73
CA GLU A 148 -4.83 -15.08 -9.19
C GLU A 148 -4.44 -13.68 -8.77
N TYR A 149 -4.94 -12.69 -9.46
CA TYR A 149 -5.03 -11.32 -8.98
C TYR A 149 -6.50 -10.97 -8.80
N SER A 150 -6.84 -10.39 -7.66
CA SER A 150 -8.22 -10.20 -7.24
C SER A 150 -8.42 -8.82 -6.65
N CYS A 151 -9.60 -8.25 -6.85
CA CYS A 151 -10.04 -7.11 -6.07
C CYS A 151 -10.82 -7.64 -4.87
N LEU A 152 -10.34 -7.34 -3.66
CA LEU A 152 -10.90 -7.87 -2.42
C LEU A 152 -11.79 -6.87 -1.67
N ILE A 153 -12.02 -5.70 -2.25
CA ILE A 153 -13.07 -4.79 -1.79
C ILE A 153 -14.40 -5.57 -1.78
N PRO A 154 -15.16 -5.54 -0.68
CA PRO A 154 -16.38 -6.33 -0.56
C PRO A 154 -17.33 -6.16 -1.74
N GLY A 155 -17.74 -7.26 -2.35
CA GLY A 155 -18.63 -7.29 -3.51
C GLY A 155 -17.92 -7.27 -4.88
N HIS A 156 -16.67 -6.81 -4.98
CA HIS A 156 -15.97 -6.67 -6.26
C HIS A 156 -15.53 -8.03 -6.83
N ARG A 157 -14.98 -8.90 -5.99
CA ARG A 157 -14.62 -10.26 -6.39
C ARG A 157 -15.86 -11.05 -6.85
N GLU A 158 -16.93 -10.94 -6.10
CA GLU A 158 -18.22 -11.60 -6.38
C GLU A 158 -18.83 -11.07 -7.68
N ALA A 159 -18.58 -9.82 -8.04
CA ALA A 159 -18.96 -9.22 -9.32
C ALA A 159 -18.05 -9.64 -10.50
N GLY A 160 -17.09 -10.54 -10.27
CA GLY A 160 -16.22 -11.13 -11.29
C GLY A 160 -14.83 -10.53 -11.40
N MET A 161 -14.44 -9.65 -10.48
CA MET A 161 -13.13 -8.99 -10.53
C MET A 161 -12.00 -9.90 -10.07
N VAL A 162 -11.70 -10.89 -10.89
CA VAL A 162 -10.65 -11.90 -10.72
C VAL A 162 -9.93 -12.14 -12.04
N GLY A 163 -8.62 -12.23 -12.00
CA GLY A 163 -7.80 -12.69 -13.12
C GLY A 163 -6.93 -13.87 -12.70
N THR A 164 -6.64 -14.76 -13.62
CA THR A 164 -5.87 -16.00 -13.38
C THR A 164 -4.47 -15.89 -13.94
N ILE A 165 -3.49 -16.41 -13.22
CA ILE A 165 -2.11 -16.57 -13.67
C ILE A 165 -1.77 -18.06 -13.63
N VAL A 166 -1.30 -18.60 -14.76
CA VAL A 166 -0.73 -19.94 -14.85
C VAL A 166 0.77 -19.83 -15.02
N VAL A 167 1.52 -20.31 -14.03
CA VAL A 167 3.00 -20.36 -14.05
C VAL A 167 3.44 -21.77 -14.38
N LYS A 168 4.23 -21.95 -15.44
CA LYS A 168 4.71 -23.24 -15.96
C LYS A 168 6.16 -23.20 -16.48
#